data_0de2fb30e3a64ea119197c32a6b43558
#
_entry.id   0de2fb30e3a64ea119197c32a6b43558
#
_cell.length_a   1.000
_cell.length_b   1.000
_cell.length_c   1.000
_cell.angle_alpha   90.00
_cell.angle_beta   90.00
_cell.angle_gamma   90.00
#
_symmetry.space_group_name_H-M   'P 1'
#
loop_
_entity.id
_entity.type
_entity.pdbx_description
1 polymer ?
#
loop_
_entity_poly.entity_id
_entity_poly.type
_entity_poly.pdbx_seq_one_letter_code
_entity_poly.pdbx_strand_id
1 'polypeptide(L)'
;MFTCKFHGWSYALDGSLKFVPDEESFFDLQKDKLGMTPVACDVWQGFIFINVDPHPQESLRDYLGELGRGLDGYPFDDISATCRSWTTEVNANWKVVKDAFQEAYHTSSLHYRSTPDAMNGPDNPYAHYLDVRLHGRHGSASLWGNKDIQPTPVATLAFR
;
A
#
# COMPACT_ATOMS: atom_id res chain seq x y z
N MET A 1 24.83 4.18 2.00
CA MET A 1 24.88 5.53 2.60
C MET A 1 23.89 6.40 1.86
N PHE A 2 23.12 7.23 2.55
CA PHE A 2 22.16 8.17 1.97
C PHE A 2 22.73 9.59 2.10
N THR A 3 22.60 10.39 1.05
CA THR A 3 23.03 11.77 1.06
C THR A 3 21.84 12.69 0.84
N CYS A 4 21.62 13.60 1.77
CA CYS A 4 20.59 14.63 1.65
C CYS A 4 21.00 15.63 0.54
N LYS A 5 20.12 15.83 -0.43
CA LYS A 5 20.39 16.73 -1.57
C LYS A 5 20.33 18.22 -1.21
N PHE A 6 19.86 18.55 0.01
CA PHE A 6 19.74 19.94 0.43
C PHE A 6 21.09 20.51 0.86
N HIS A 7 21.78 19.87 1.82
CA HIS A 7 23.08 20.36 2.32
C HIS A 7 24.23 19.34 2.22
N GLY A 8 24.01 18.18 1.57
CA GLY A 8 25.04 17.18 1.37
C GLY A 8 25.37 16.31 2.59
N TRP A 9 24.59 16.41 3.69
CA TRP A 9 24.79 15.56 4.86
C TRP A 9 24.54 14.10 4.48
N SER A 10 25.44 13.22 4.94
CA SER A 10 25.38 11.80 4.56
C SER A 10 25.22 10.90 5.78
N TYR A 11 24.32 9.94 5.65
CA TYR A 11 23.92 9.02 6.70
C TYR A 11 24.23 7.57 6.30
N ALA A 12 24.61 6.76 7.27
CA ALA A 12 24.71 5.32 7.09
C ALA A 12 23.31 4.66 6.98
N LEU A 13 23.29 3.36 6.68
CA LEU A 13 22.03 2.62 6.53
C LEU A 13 21.28 2.46 7.88
N ASP A 14 22.01 2.58 9.00
CA ASP A 14 21.43 2.60 10.35
C ASP A 14 20.90 3.97 10.77
N GLY A 15 20.97 4.97 9.89
CA GLY A 15 20.53 6.33 10.14
C GLY A 15 21.56 7.22 10.86
N SER A 16 22.74 6.70 11.24
CA SER A 16 23.78 7.52 11.90
C SER A 16 24.38 8.53 10.93
N LEU A 17 24.59 9.78 11.40
CA LEU A 17 25.22 10.83 10.61
C LEU A 17 26.72 10.52 10.47
N LYS A 18 27.22 10.44 9.23
CA LYS A 18 28.63 10.12 8.94
C LYS A 18 29.44 11.27 8.40
N PHE A 19 28.84 12.09 7.56
CA PHE A 19 29.55 13.15 6.88
C PHE A 19 28.72 14.43 6.84
N VAL A 20 29.37 15.54 7.11
CA VAL A 20 28.86 16.90 7.02
C VAL A 20 29.86 17.71 6.20
N PRO A 21 29.47 18.33 5.07
CA PRO A 21 30.37 19.24 4.36
C PRO A 21 30.76 20.41 5.25
N ASP A 22 32.00 20.83 5.17
CA ASP A 22 32.54 21.99 5.92
C ASP A 22 32.29 21.86 7.45
N GLU A 23 32.48 20.66 7.97
CA GLU A 23 32.16 20.29 9.36
C GLU A 23 32.88 21.20 10.38
N GLU A 24 34.09 21.65 10.05
CA GLU A 24 34.92 22.54 10.89
C GLU A 24 34.30 23.92 11.10
N SER A 25 33.36 24.33 10.27
CA SER A 25 32.68 25.63 10.39
C SER A 25 31.47 25.56 11.36
N PHE A 26 31.13 24.38 11.89
CA PHE A 26 30.04 24.21 12.84
C PHE A 26 30.57 24.24 14.28
N PHE A 27 29.86 24.96 15.17
CA PHE A 27 30.18 24.97 16.58
C PHE A 27 29.60 23.71 17.26
N ASP A 28 30.47 22.94 17.94
CA ASP A 28 30.07 21.78 18.77
C ASP A 28 29.14 20.77 18.07
N LEU A 29 29.47 20.41 16.83
CA LEU A 29 28.68 19.45 16.06
C LEU A 29 28.78 18.04 16.64
N GLN A 30 27.72 17.56 17.29
CA GLN A 30 27.63 16.24 17.89
C GLN A 30 26.91 15.27 16.94
N LYS A 31 27.65 14.63 16.02
CA LYS A 31 27.07 13.75 14.98
C LYS A 31 26.28 12.56 15.56
N ASP A 32 26.63 12.09 16.73
CA ASP A 32 25.92 11.04 17.45
C ASP A 32 24.48 11.42 17.84
N LYS A 33 24.22 12.71 17.97
CA LYS A 33 22.88 13.25 18.29
C LYS A 33 22.10 13.73 17.06
N LEU A 34 22.70 13.71 15.88
CA LEU A 34 22.14 14.25 14.65
C LEU A 34 21.81 13.16 13.62
N GLY A 35 21.59 11.95 14.07
CA GLY A 35 21.11 10.84 13.25
C GLY A 35 19.67 11.04 12.77
N MET A 36 19.26 10.22 11.80
CA MET A 36 17.87 10.15 11.35
C MET A 36 16.99 9.63 12.50
N THR A 37 15.78 10.17 12.59
CA THR A 37 14.79 9.68 13.56
C THR A 37 14.38 8.25 13.18
N PRO A 38 14.49 7.27 14.11
CA PRO A 38 14.07 5.91 13.83
C PRO A 38 12.53 5.83 13.70
N VAL A 39 12.08 4.91 12.87
CA VAL A 39 10.68 4.51 12.75
C VAL A 39 10.61 2.99 12.91
N ALA A 40 9.54 2.50 13.51
CA ALA A 40 9.31 1.07 13.54
C ALA A 40 8.93 0.59 12.13
N CYS A 41 9.59 -0.47 11.67
CA CYS A 41 9.37 -1.04 10.36
C CYS A 41 9.24 -2.55 10.48
N ASP A 42 8.23 -3.11 9.84
CA ASP A 42 8.02 -4.56 9.79
C ASP A 42 7.47 -4.95 8.42
N VAL A 43 7.56 -6.23 8.08
CA VAL A 43 7.14 -6.77 6.79
C VAL A 43 6.12 -7.86 7.00
N TRP A 44 5.00 -7.77 6.30
CA TRP A 44 3.99 -8.80 6.25
C TRP A 44 3.67 -9.14 4.79
N GLN A 45 3.87 -10.40 4.41
CA GLN A 45 3.60 -10.92 3.06
C GLN A 45 4.22 -10.07 1.92
N GLY A 46 5.43 -9.56 2.12
CA GLY A 46 6.12 -8.69 1.17
C GLY A 46 5.72 -7.21 1.22
N PHE A 47 4.67 -6.85 1.96
CA PHE A 47 4.30 -5.45 2.18
C PHE A 47 5.09 -4.87 3.35
N ILE A 48 5.71 -3.71 3.10
CA ILE A 48 6.49 -2.97 4.11
C ILE A 48 5.55 -2.02 4.85
N PHE A 49 5.49 -2.17 6.17
CA PHE A 49 4.73 -1.29 7.07
C PHE A 49 5.68 -0.45 7.89
N ILE A 50 5.34 0.81 8.07
CA ILE A 50 6.06 1.72 8.96
C ILE A 50 5.12 2.30 10.00
N ASN A 51 5.64 2.49 11.22
CA ASN A 51 4.98 3.25 12.26
C ASN A 51 5.90 4.39 12.69
N VAL A 52 5.40 5.62 12.66
CA VAL A 52 6.16 6.81 13.05
C VAL A 52 6.49 6.84 14.56
N ASP A 53 5.78 6.07 15.37
CA ASP A 53 6.19 5.77 16.74
C ASP A 53 7.32 4.73 16.70
N PRO A 54 8.53 5.06 17.16
CA PRO A 54 9.64 4.10 17.20
C PRO A 54 9.43 2.95 18.19
N HIS A 55 8.46 3.08 19.11
CA HIS A 55 8.13 2.11 20.15
C HIS A 55 6.63 1.79 20.19
N PRO A 56 6.07 1.26 19.10
CA PRO A 56 4.64 0.98 19.04
C PRO A 56 4.23 -0.01 20.13
N GLN A 57 3.05 0.19 20.72
CA GLN A 57 2.53 -0.64 21.80
C GLN A 57 2.01 -1.99 21.32
N GLU A 58 1.83 -2.17 20.03
CA GLU A 58 1.36 -3.40 19.40
C GLU A 58 2.28 -3.82 18.24
N SER A 59 2.40 -5.11 18.02
CA SER A 59 3.11 -5.66 16.85
C SER A 59 2.31 -5.45 15.56
N LEU A 60 2.98 -5.50 14.40
CA LEU A 60 2.27 -5.49 13.10
C LEU A 60 1.25 -6.63 13.00
N ARG A 61 1.59 -7.81 13.53
CA ARG A 61 0.69 -8.97 13.52
C ARG A 61 -0.58 -8.72 14.33
N ASP A 62 -0.45 -8.11 15.49
CA ASP A 62 -1.60 -7.75 16.34
C ASP A 62 -2.41 -6.63 15.70
N TYR A 63 -1.74 -5.64 15.09
CA TYR A 63 -2.39 -4.58 14.33
C TYR A 63 -3.26 -5.13 13.20
N LEU A 64 -2.74 -6.05 12.39
CA LEU A 64 -3.48 -6.68 11.29
C LEU A 64 -4.57 -7.63 11.78
N GLY A 65 -4.38 -8.26 12.94
CA GLY A 65 -5.37 -9.06 13.64
C GLY A 65 -6.05 -10.13 12.76
N GLU A 66 -7.38 -10.13 12.72
CA GLU A 66 -8.17 -11.07 11.93
C GLU A 66 -8.00 -10.89 10.43
N LEU A 67 -7.81 -9.66 9.95
CA LEU A 67 -7.56 -9.41 8.53
C LEU A 67 -6.29 -10.14 8.09
N GLY A 68 -5.18 -9.99 8.83
CA GLY A 68 -3.92 -10.66 8.53
C GLY A 68 -4.06 -12.18 8.53
N ARG A 69 -4.74 -12.74 9.56
CA ARG A 69 -5.00 -14.18 9.61
C ARG A 69 -5.90 -14.69 8.48
N GLY A 70 -6.89 -13.90 8.08
CA GLY A 70 -7.79 -14.25 6.98
C GLY A 70 -7.11 -14.30 5.61
N LEU A 71 -5.95 -13.68 5.48
CA LEU A 71 -5.13 -13.68 4.27
C LEU A 71 -3.92 -14.62 4.35
N ASP A 72 -3.77 -15.38 5.43
CA ASP A 72 -2.74 -16.41 5.55
C ASP A 72 -2.92 -17.46 4.43
N GLY A 73 -1.84 -17.76 3.70
CA GLY A 73 -1.84 -18.67 2.57
C GLY A 73 -2.32 -18.07 1.24
N TYR A 74 -2.67 -16.79 1.21
CA TYR A 74 -2.87 -16.10 -0.06
C TYR A 74 -1.52 -16.00 -0.82
N PRO A 75 -1.48 -16.29 -2.14
CA PRO A 75 -0.23 -16.42 -2.88
C PRO A 75 0.41 -15.07 -3.23
N PHE A 76 0.75 -14.26 -2.23
CA PHE A 76 1.38 -12.96 -2.43
C PHE A 76 2.74 -13.07 -3.14
N ASP A 77 3.46 -14.16 -2.93
CA ASP A 77 4.76 -14.42 -3.57
C ASP A 77 4.64 -14.62 -5.09
N ASP A 78 3.46 -14.97 -5.58
CA ASP A 78 3.18 -15.12 -7.01
C ASP A 78 2.86 -13.77 -7.70
N ILE A 79 2.74 -12.68 -6.92
CA ILE A 79 2.48 -11.35 -7.47
C ILE A 79 3.73 -10.87 -8.21
N SER A 80 3.56 -10.59 -9.51
CA SER A 80 4.65 -10.09 -10.34
C SER A 80 5.20 -8.76 -9.83
N ALA A 81 6.53 -8.61 -9.86
CA ALA A 81 7.20 -7.34 -9.61
C ALA A 81 6.91 -6.25 -10.67
N THR A 82 6.22 -6.60 -11.77
CA THR A 82 5.84 -5.63 -12.80
C THR A 82 4.72 -4.73 -12.29
N CYS A 83 5.05 -3.47 -12.10
CA CYS A 83 4.14 -2.45 -11.58
C CYS A 83 3.93 -1.36 -12.63
N ARG A 84 2.71 -0.89 -12.77
CA ARG A 84 2.36 0.35 -13.46
C ARG A 84 1.90 1.36 -12.43
N SER A 85 2.51 2.53 -12.40
CA SER A 85 2.08 3.62 -11.54
C SER A 85 1.67 4.84 -12.38
N TRP A 86 0.66 5.54 -11.91
CA TRP A 86 0.24 6.83 -12.45
C TRP A 86 -0.19 7.71 -11.28
N THR A 87 -0.07 9.01 -11.46
CA THR A 87 -0.47 9.99 -10.46
C THR A 87 -1.41 10.99 -11.12
N THR A 88 -2.46 11.33 -10.42
CA THR A 88 -3.39 12.38 -10.84
C THR A 88 -3.80 13.22 -9.64
N GLU A 89 -4.12 14.48 -9.89
CA GLU A 89 -4.71 15.36 -8.89
C GLU A 89 -6.22 15.35 -9.05
N VAL A 90 -6.93 15.14 -7.95
CA VAL A 90 -8.40 15.15 -7.91
C VAL A 90 -8.84 16.26 -6.96
N ASN A 91 -9.60 17.22 -7.48
CA ASN A 91 -10.15 18.30 -6.68
C ASN A 91 -11.37 17.83 -5.88
N ALA A 92 -11.13 16.96 -4.91
CA ALA A 92 -12.14 16.39 -4.01
C ALA A 92 -11.55 16.09 -2.63
N ASN A 93 -12.43 16.01 -1.64
CA ASN A 93 -12.02 15.52 -0.32
C ASN A 93 -11.63 14.02 -0.45
N TRP A 94 -10.51 13.64 0.17
CA TRP A 94 -9.99 12.27 0.12
C TRP A 94 -11.01 11.21 0.61
N LYS A 95 -11.92 11.58 1.53
CA LYS A 95 -12.97 10.68 2.03
C LYS A 95 -13.96 10.32 0.93
N VAL A 96 -14.34 11.29 0.09
CA VAL A 96 -15.23 11.04 -1.07
C VAL A 96 -14.57 10.11 -2.07
N VAL A 97 -13.27 10.31 -2.34
CA VAL A 97 -12.51 9.40 -3.21
C VAL A 97 -12.47 8.00 -2.60
N LYS A 98 -12.19 7.89 -1.31
CA LYS A 98 -12.18 6.59 -0.62
C LYS A 98 -13.54 5.90 -0.68
N ASP A 99 -14.63 6.63 -0.46
CA ASP A 99 -15.99 6.08 -0.45
C ASP A 99 -16.34 5.48 -1.83
N ALA A 100 -15.91 6.12 -2.93
CA ALA A 100 -16.11 5.58 -4.28
C ALA A 100 -15.41 4.23 -4.51
N PHE A 101 -14.35 3.92 -3.74
CA PHE A 101 -13.66 2.61 -3.81
C PHE A 101 -14.17 1.59 -2.77
N GLN A 102 -15.09 1.99 -1.91
CA GLN A 102 -15.69 1.10 -0.90
C GLN A 102 -17.05 0.54 -1.31
N GLU A 103 -17.51 0.85 -2.50
CA GLU A 103 -18.73 0.32 -3.08
C GLU A 103 -18.48 -0.08 -4.54
N ALA A 104 -19.25 -1.01 -5.06
CA ALA A 104 -19.18 -1.44 -6.45
C ALA A 104 -20.46 -1.13 -7.24
N TYR A 105 -21.42 -0.44 -6.61
CA TYR A 105 -22.73 -0.17 -7.20
C TYR A 105 -22.67 0.68 -8.48
N HIS A 106 -21.71 1.61 -8.55
CA HIS A 106 -21.51 2.45 -9.74
C HIS A 106 -20.90 1.70 -10.94
N THR A 107 -20.31 0.51 -10.69
CA THR A 107 -19.52 -0.22 -11.70
C THR A 107 -20.34 -0.55 -12.94
N SER A 108 -21.56 -1.04 -12.76
CA SER A 108 -22.44 -1.42 -13.86
C SER A 108 -22.90 -0.22 -14.71
N SER A 109 -22.89 0.99 -14.16
CA SER A 109 -23.34 2.21 -14.85
C SER A 109 -22.16 3.05 -15.34
N LEU A 110 -21.23 3.37 -14.46
CA LEU A 110 -20.09 4.25 -14.76
C LEU A 110 -19.01 3.53 -15.56
N HIS A 111 -18.71 2.31 -15.18
CA HIS A 111 -17.62 1.52 -15.76
C HIS A 111 -18.05 0.52 -16.84
N TYR A 112 -19.28 0.59 -17.32
CA TYR A 112 -19.79 -0.35 -18.30
C TYR A 112 -18.97 -0.44 -19.61
N ARG A 113 -18.17 0.60 -19.93
CA ARG A 113 -17.28 0.62 -21.10
C ARG A 113 -15.83 0.27 -20.75
N SER A 114 -15.39 0.50 -19.51
CA SER A 114 -13.98 0.31 -19.11
C SER A 114 -13.73 -1.06 -18.50
N THR A 115 -14.73 -1.60 -17.79
CA THR A 115 -14.66 -2.94 -17.17
C THR A 115 -15.94 -3.73 -17.47
N PRO A 116 -16.35 -3.82 -18.76
CA PRO A 116 -17.58 -4.52 -19.09
C PRO A 116 -17.45 -5.96 -18.62
N ASP A 117 -18.46 -6.44 -17.96
CA ASP A 117 -18.61 -7.84 -17.56
C ASP A 117 -17.55 -8.41 -16.60
N ALA A 118 -16.48 -7.69 -16.24
CA ALA A 118 -15.42 -8.21 -15.40
C ALA A 118 -15.89 -8.42 -13.93
N MET A 119 -16.70 -7.49 -13.42
CA MET A 119 -17.24 -7.50 -12.06
C MET A 119 -18.75 -7.67 -12.03
N ASN A 120 -19.41 -7.76 -13.20
CA ASN A 120 -20.82 -7.99 -13.35
C ASN A 120 -21.08 -9.02 -14.47
N GLY A 121 -22.28 -9.55 -14.53
CA GLY A 121 -22.69 -10.54 -15.54
C GLY A 121 -24.12 -10.95 -15.28
N PRO A 122 -24.66 -11.94 -16.01
CA PRO A 122 -26.04 -12.39 -15.86
C PRO A 122 -26.41 -12.73 -14.41
N ASP A 123 -25.49 -13.32 -13.66
CA ASP A 123 -25.71 -13.76 -12.28
C ASP A 123 -25.51 -12.64 -11.25
N ASN A 124 -24.85 -11.54 -11.63
CA ASN A 124 -24.59 -10.39 -10.76
C ASN A 124 -24.57 -9.07 -11.56
N PRO A 125 -25.71 -8.64 -12.13
CA PRO A 125 -25.75 -7.51 -13.07
C PRO A 125 -25.41 -6.16 -12.42
N TYR A 126 -25.45 -6.06 -11.10
CA TYR A 126 -25.19 -4.83 -10.34
C TYR A 126 -23.90 -4.87 -9.54
N ALA A 127 -23.01 -5.81 -9.82
CA ALA A 127 -21.70 -5.93 -9.18
C ALA A 127 -21.77 -5.98 -7.64
N HIS A 128 -22.74 -6.71 -7.08
CA HIS A 128 -22.78 -6.90 -5.62
C HIS A 128 -21.53 -7.56 -5.10
N TYR A 129 -21.08 -7.13 -3.94
CA TYR A 129 -19.99 -7.81 -3.23
C TYR A 129 -20.40 -9.23 -2.83
N LEU A 130 -19.44 -10.15 -2.87
CA LEU A 130 -19.63 -11.50 -2.34
C LEU A 130 -19.64 -11.49 -0.81
N ASP A 131 -18.76 -10.68 -0.24
CA ASP A 131 -18.57 -10.61 1.20
C ASP A 131 -18.01 -9.25 1.59
N VAL A 132 -18.52 -8.69 2.67
CA VAL A 132 -18.00 -7.46 3.30
C VAL A 132 -17.88 -7.71 4.79
N ARG A 133 -16.68 -7.56 5.34
CA ARG A 133 -16.41 -7.80 6.76
C ARG A 133 -15.67 -6.64 7.40
N LEU A 134 -15.94 -6.43 8.66
CA LEU A 134 -15.21 -5.53 9.53
C LEU A 134 -14.34 -6.35 10.50
N HIS A 135 -13.07 -6.01 10.56
CA HIS A 135 -12.06 -6.64 11.41
C HIS A 135 -11.47 -5.60 12.36
N GLY A 136 -12.28 -5.11 13.28
CA GLY A 136 -11.90 -4.01 14.16
C GLY A 136 -11.69 -2.72 13.38
N ARG A 137 -10.42 -2.27 13.28
CA ARG A 137 -10.02 -1.06 12.53
C ARG A 137 -9.83 -1.30 11.02
N HIS A 138 -9.94 -2.54 10.58
CA HIS A 138 -9.76 -2.94 9.19
C HIS A 138 -11.07 -3.40 8.58
N GLY A 139 -11.16 -3.33 7.27
CA GLY A 139 -12.27 -3.88 6.50
C GLY A 139 -11.77 -4.67 5.31
N SER A 140 -12.54 -5.67 4.92
CA SER A 140 -12.33 -6.42 3.68
C SER A 140 -13.61 -6.46 2.87
N ALA A 141 -13.46 -6.44 1.56
CA ALA A 141 -14.55 -6.65 0.62
C ALA A 141 -14.08 -7.57 -0.50
N SER A 142 -14.86 -8.62 -0.77
CA SER A 142 -14.58 -9.55 -1.86
C SER A 142 -15.50 -9.21 -3.03
N LEU A 143 -14.90 -8.94 -4.18
CA LEU A 143 -15.62 -8.67 -5.40
C LEU A 143 -15.99 -9.98 -6.10
N TRP A 144 -17.14 -9.98 -6.73
CA TRP A 144 -17.51 -11.06 -7.63
C TRP A 144 -16.73 -10.90 -8.95
N GLY A 145 -16.07 -11.96 -9.38
CA GLY A 145 -15.42 -12.02 -10.69
C GLY A 145 -16.25 -12.85 -11.65
N ASN A 146 -16.51 -12.32 -12.83
CA ASN A 146 -17.22 -13.08 -13.86
C ASN A 146 -16.34 -14.20 -14.40
N LYS A 147 -16.67 -15.45 -14.10
CA LYS A 147 -15.93 -16.65 -14.52
C LYS A 147 -15.92 -16.88 -16.04
N ASP A 148 -16.87 -16.27 -16.78
CA ASP A 148 -16.99 -16.44 -18.22
C ASP A 148 -16.07 -15.48 -18.97
N ILE A 149 -15.43 -14.52 -18.27
CA ILE A 149 -14.47 -13.62 -18.88
C ILE A 149 -13.08 -14.26 -18.89
N GLN A 150 -12.54 -14.37 -20.08
CA GLN A 150 -11.12 -14.73 -20.25
C GLN A 150 -10.26 -13.50 -20.03
N PRO A 151 -9.21 -13.57 -19.18
CA PRO A 151 -8.31 -12.46 -19.00
C PRO A 151 -7.61 -12.13 -20.33
N THR A 152 -7.38 -10.85 -20.58
CA THR A 152 -6.62 -10.43 -21.75
C THR A 152 -5.20 -11.00 -21.67
N PRO A 153 -4.50 -11.18 -22.83
CA PRO A 153 -3.10 -11.66 -22.82
C PRO A 153 -2.19 -10.84 -21.91
N VAL A 154 -2.42 -9.54 -21.80
CA VAL A 154 -1.66 -8.66 -20.89
C VAL A 154 -1.98 -8.97 -19.42
N ALA A 155 -3.24 -9.18 -19.09
CA ALA A 155 -3.63 -9.58 -17.73
C ALA A 155 -3.07 -10.97 -17.38
N THR A 156 -3.11 -11.91 -18.31
CA THR A 156 -2.53 -13.25 -18.12
C THR A 156 -1.02 -13.20 -17.85
N LEU A 157 -0.29 -12.28 -18.49
CA LEU A 157 1.14 -12.07 -18.23
C LEU A 157 1.43 -11.40 -16.88
N ALA A 158 0.49 -10.59 -16.37
CA ALA A 158 0.64 -9.93 -15.07
C ALA A 158 0.41 -10.88 -13.88
N PHE A 159 -0.26 -12.03 -14.11
CA PHE A 159 -0.58 -13.03 -13.09
C PHE A 159 0.16 -14.37 -13.26
N ARG A 160 1.27 -14.36 -14.01
CA ARG A 160 2.15 -15.54 -14.16
C ARG A 160 3.48 -15.38 -13.46
#